data_0cf13b22561c0fb65a1488e6c2bd34d3
#
_entry.id   0cf13b22561c0fb65a1488e6c2bd34d3
#
_cell.length_a   1.000
_cell.length_b   1.000
_cell.length_c   1.000
_cell.angle_alpha   90.00
_cell.angle_beta   90.00
_cell.angle_gamma   90.00
#
_symmetry.space_group_name_H-M   'P 1'
#
loop_
_entity.id
_entity.type
_entity.pdbx_description
1 polymer ?
#
loop_
_entity_poly.entity_id
_entity_poly.type
_entity_poly.pdbx_seq_one_letter_code
_entity_poly.pdbx_strand_id
1 'polypeptide(L)'
;MKNTLCLKRCILAATISVATFFMITTPAYAEEEKEDPSPIHGIYVSAYVAGTQNMMDDIITHIDETGINAVVIDVKSDEGKIVFDMDSKLIDDLGTEDILVKDMPGLIKTLHDHDIYVIARCVAFRDPFIDEVKPEWMLKTAAGDIYEDNKGFNWINPQNAEAKEYLIEVARGCHAAGFDEVQYDYVRFPTGIKEEDIGMNGYGRRHAIVRFVMEAHNALMRENMPLSLDVFGTAINSKVDRNIVGQDYAWLSMYCEYLSPMIYPSHYYEGSMGLDYPDLYPYEAIDGAMKYSEAELKTVNPRGDRTQAGVRPWLQGFTASYLKNYRTYGVEEVKAQIKAVNDNGSDSWIIWNPSCKYQWDAFRE
;
A
#
# COMPACT_ATOMS: atom_id res chain seq x y z
N MET A 1 41.72 -78.60 -44.33
CA MET A 1 43.14 -78.27 -44.54
C MET A 1 43.23 -76.96 -45.33
N LYS A 2 44.00 -76.01 -44.76
CA LYS A 2 44.58 -74.79 -45.37
C LYS A 2 43.62 -73.72 -45.93
N ASN A 3 43.37 -72.68 -45.12
CA ASN A 3 44.00 -71.35 -45.11
C ASN A 3 44.11 -70.65 -46.49
N THR A 4 43.49 -69.49 -46.61
CA THR A 4 44.24 -68.25 -46.93
C THR A 4 43.35 -67.05 -46.71
N LEU A 5 43.89 -66.11 -45.84
CA LEU A 5 43.40 -64.74 -45.62
C LEU A 5 43.43 -63.94 -46.89
N CYS A 6 42.42 -63.08 -47.08
CA CYS A 6 42.54 -61.94 -47.98
C CYS A 6 42.05 -60.69 -47.24
N LEU A 7 43.00 -59.85 -46.90
CA LEU A 7 42.82 -58.54 -46.27
C LEU A 7 42.31 -57.55 -47.32
N LYS A 8 41.11 -57.04 -47.15
CA LYS A 8 40.66 -55.83 -47.88
C LYS A 8 40.65 -54.66 -46.92
N ARG A 9 41.54 -53.72 -47.19
CA ARG A 9 41.58 -52.39 -46.58
C ARG A 9 40.36 -51.59 -47.04
N CYS A 10 39.46 -51.23 -46.09
CA CYS A 10 38.48 -50.18 -46.31
C CYS A 10 39.03 -48.88 -45.76
N ILE A 11 39.23 -47.89 -46.63
CA ILE A 11 39.59 -46.53 -46.29
C ILE A 11 38.29 -45.82 -45.86
N LEU A 12 38.19 -45.48 -44.60
CA LEU A 12 37.09 -44.71 -44.04
C LEU A 12 37.44 -43.22 -44.17
N ALA A 13 36.81 -42.53 -45.08
CA ALA A 13 36.90 -41.06 -45.18
C ALA A 13 35.99 -40.44 -44.09
N ALA A 14 36.63 -39.85 -43.10
CA ALA A 14 35.91 -39.08 -42.07
C ALA A 14 35.66 -37.65 -42.60
N THR A 15 34.41 -37.35 -42.91
CA THR A 15 33.96 -35.97 -43.14
C THR A 15 33.69 -35.28 -41.80
N ILE A 16 34.52 -34.33 -41.44
CA ILE A 16 34.36 -33.44 -40.29
C ILE A 16 33.37 -32.35 -40.71
N SER A 17 32.12 -32.42 -40.23
CA SER A 17 31.18 -31.33 -40.33
C SER A 17 31.44 -30.36 -39.18
N VAL A 18 31.99 -29.18 -39.50
CA VAL A 18 32.11 -28.05 -38.57
C VAL A 18 30.72 -27.40 -38.48
N ALA A 19 29.98 -27.69 -37.41
CA ALA A 19 28.78 -26.96 -37.04
C ALA A 19 29.20 -25.65 -36.38
N THR A 20 29.09 -24.56 -37.09
CA THR A 20 29.30 -23.21 -36.53
C THR A 20 28.06 -22.85 -35.70
N PHE A 21 28.16 -22.95 -34.38
CA PHE A 21 27.14 -22.48 -33.44
C PHE A 21 27.24 -20.94 -33.40
N PHE A 22 26.32 -20.25 -34.05
CA PHE A 22 26.11 -18.84 -33.81
C PHE A 22 25.43 -18.70 -32.44
N MET A 23 26.19 -18.37 -31.40
CA MET A 23 25.64 -17.82 -30.16
C MET A 23 25.05 -16.45 -30.46
N ILE A 24 23.75 -16.36 -30.56
CA ILE A 24 23.05 -15.09 -30.48
C ILE A 24 23.11 -14.69 -29.01
N THR A 25 24.07 -13.84 -28.64
CA THR A 25 24.04 -13.16 -27.35
C THR A 25 22.97 -12.09 -27.45
N THR A 26 21.78 -12.38 -26.94
CA THR A 26 20.84 -11.34 -26.55
C THR A 26 21.53 -10.48 -25.49
N PRO A 27 21.56 -9.14 -25.64
CA PRO A 27 22.02 -8.31 -24.55
C PRO A 27 21.07 -8.59 -23.37
N ALA A 28 21.60 -9.13 -22.28
CA ALA A 28 20.91 -9.07 -21.01
C ALA A 28 20.81 -7.57 -20.68
N TYR A 29 19.64 -7.00 -20.82
CA TYR A 29 19.30 -5.80 -20.07
C TYR A 29 19.38 -6.25 -18.61
N ALA A 30 20.43 -5.81 -17.92
CA ALA A 30 20.41 -5.78 -16.48
C ALA A 30 19.27 -4.79 -16.16
N GLU A 31 18.13 -5.30 -15.70
CA GLU A 31 17.18 -4.53 -14.93
C GLU A 31 18.00 -4.03 -13.73
N GLU A 32 18.21 -2.72 -13.65
CA GLU A 32 18.63 -2.10 -12.39
C GLU A 32 17.49 -2.43 -11.43
N GLU A 33 17.74 -3.37 -10.50
CA GLU A 33 16.89 -3.52 -9.32
C GLU A 33 16.84 -2.12 -8.69
N LYS A 34 15.69 -1.46 -8.73
CA LYS A 34 15.45 -0.26 -7.93
C LYS A 34 15.75 -0.69 -6.49
N GLU A 35 16.84 -0.18 -5.92
CA GLU A 35 17.11 -0.36 -4.50
C GLU A 35 15.92 0.23 -3.75
N ASP A 36 15.28 -0.61 -2.94
CA ASP A 36 14.21 -0.18 -2.04
C ASP A 36 14.80 0.90 -1.12
N PRO A 37 14.27 2.14 -1.14
CA PRO A 37 14.77 3.19 -0.28
C PRO A 37 14.38 2.88 1.17
N SER A 38 15.15 2.02 1.80
CA SER A 38 15.04 1.75 3.24
C SER A 38 16.16 2.51 3.95
N PRO A 39 15.80 3.24 5.03
CA PRO A 39 14.48 3.42 5.63
C PRO A 39 13.63 4.51 4.95
N ILE A 40 12.29 4.37 4.99
CA ILE A 40 11.36 5.40 4.55
C ILE A 40 10.87 6.22 5.74
N HIS A 41 11.09 7.54 5.67
CA HIS A 41 10.57 8.53 6.58
C HIS A 41 9.59 9.43 5.82
N GLY A 42 8.30 9.07 5.85
CA GLY A 42 7.30 9.66 5.00
C GLY A 42 6.37 10.66 5.69
N ILE A 43 5.77 11.52 4.89
CA ILE A 43 4.65 12.39 5.29
C ILE A 43 3.50 12.28 4.29
N TYR A 44 2.27 12.51 4.76
CA TYR A 44 1.09 12.59 3.91
C TYR A 44 0.99 13.95 3.21
N VAL A 45 0.59 13.95 1.94
CA VAL A 45 0.31 15.16 1.16
C VAL A 45 -1.04 15.00 0.47
N SER A 46 -2.00 15.86 0.80
CA SER A 46 -3.31 15.84 0.13
C SER A 46 -3.20 16.26 -1.34
N ALA A 47 -4.12 15.79 -2.17
CA ALA A 47 -4.17 16.17 -3.59
C ALA A 47 -4.25 17.70 -3.79
N TYR A 48 -4.96 18.42 -2.90
CA TYR A 48 -5.03 19.87 -2.94
C TYR A 48 -3.65 20.53 -2.74
N VAL A 49 -2.87 20.04 -1.77
CA VAL A 49 -1.51 20.52 -1.51
C VAL A 49 -0.60 20.18 -2.69
N ALA A 50 -0.65 18.94 -3.17
CA ALA A 50 0.13 18.46 -4.32
C ALA A 50 -0.16 19.27 -5.60
N GLY A 51 -1.42 19.67 -5.82
CA GLY A 51 -1.84 20.51 -6.96
C GLY A 51 -1.57 22.01 -6.80
N THR A 52 -1.07 22.45 -5.62
CA THR A 52 -0.84 23.86 -5.32
C THR A 52 0.65 24.15 -5.22
N GLN A 53 1.26 24.67 -6.29
CA GLN A 53 2.70 24.82 -6.47
C GLN A 53 3.41 25.41 -5.24
N ASN A 54 2.98 26.56 -4.74
CA ASN A 54 3.64 27.21 -3.61
C ASN A 54 3.55 26.41 -2.29
N MET A 55 2.50 25.59 -2.12
CA MET A 55 2.38 24.73 -0.93
C MET A 55 3.31 23.52 -1.06
N MET A 56 3.46 23.00 -2.27
CA MET A 56 4.36 21.88 -2.54
C MET A 56 5.82 22.31 -2.45
N ASP A 57 6.17 23.49 -2.99
CA ASP A 57 7.51 24.08 -2.86
C ASP A 57 7.91 24.28 -1.39
N ASP A 58 6.97 24.70 -0.53
CA ASP A 58 7.19 24.85 0.92
C ASP A 58 7.49 23.48 1.57
N ILE A 59 6.73 22.45 1.22
CA ILE A 59 6.96 21.07 1.70
C ILE A 59 8.34 20.56 1.26
N ILE A 60 8.69 20.69 -0.01
CA ILE A 60 9.98 20.24 -0.56
C ILE A 60 11.13 20.96 0.16
N THR A 61 11.01 22.29 0.36
CA THR A 61 12.01 23.06 1.10
C THR A 61 12.26 22.51 2.50
N HIS A 62 11.19 22.13 3.21
CA HIS A 62 11.33 21.55 4.55
C HIS A 62 11.87 20.11 4.53
N ILE A 63 11.52 19.33 3.51
CA ILE A 63 12.06 17.98 3.34
C ILE A 63 13.58 18.05 3.15
N ASP A 64 14.07 18.94 2.30
CA ASP A 64 15.51 19.15 2.06
C ASP A 64 16.32 19.53 3.33
N GLU A 65 15.64 20.06 4.35
CA GLU A 65 16.24 20.47 5.64
C GLU A 65 16.10 19.43 6.76
N THR A 66 15.50 18.25 6.46
CA THR A 66 15.13 17.25 7.48
C THR A 66 15.51 15.84 7.04
N GLY A 67 15.24 14.86 7.89
CA GLY A 67 15.40 13.42 7.56
C GLY A 67 14.18 12.80 6.86
N ILE A 68 13.23 13.61 6.37
CA ILE A 68 12.11 13.10 5.55
C ILE A 68 12.62 12.81 4.15
N ASN A 69 12.24 11.66 3.59
CA ASN A 69 12.67 11.22 2.25
C ASN A 69 11.53 10.62 1.41
N ALA A 70 10.27 10.73 1.89
CA ALA A 70 9.13 10.21 1.15
C ALA A 70 7.87 11.05 1.35
N VAL A 71 7.01 11.04 0.34
CA VAL A 71 5.66 11.62 0.41
C VAL A 71 4.62 10.61 -0.03
N VAL A 72 3.48 10.59 0.68
CA VAL A 72 2.30 9.81 0.29
C VAL A 72 1.26 10.80 -0.23
N ILE A 73 0.97 10.74 -1.54
CA ILE A 73 0.06 11.67 -2.22
C ILE A 73 -1.28 10.98 -2.49
N ASP A 74 -2.40 11.65 -2.18
CA ASP A 74 -3.71 11.18 -2.59
C ASP A 74 -3.84 11.16 -4.12
N VAL A 75 -4.17 10.00 -4.66
CA VAL A 75 -4.44 9.79 -6.09
C VAL A 75 -5.90 9.45 -6.33
N LYS A 76 -6.45 8.43 -5.67
CA LYS A 76 -7.87 8.18 -5.65
C LYS A 76 -8.41 8.56 -4.28
N SER A 77 -9.23 9.63 -4.26
CA SER A 77 -9.67 10.29 -3.02
C SER A 77 -10.75 9.51 -2.27
N ASP A 78 -11.06 9.98 -1.06
CA ASP A 78 -12.16 9.47 -0.23
C ASP A 78 -13.54 9.70 -0.83
N GLU A 79 -13.66 10.59 -1.81
CA GLU A 79 -14.87 10.86 -2.61
C GLU A 79 -14.99 9.97 -3.85
N GLY A 80 -14.04 9.04 -4.07
CA GLY A 80 -14.03 8.15 -5.24
C GLY A 80 -13.46 8.77 -6.51
N LYS A 81 -12.84 9.97 -6.41
CA LYS A 81 -12.31 10.71 -7.55
C LYS A 81 -10.80 10.53 -7.71
N ILE A 82 -10.37 10.44 -8.98
CA ILE A 82 -8.96 10.39 -9.38
C ILE A 82 -8.51 11.81 -9.68
N VAL A 83 -7.37 12.22 -9.10
CA VAL A 83 -6.99 13.62 -9.00
C VAL A 83 -6.08 14.12 -10.13
N PHE A 84 -5.73 13.28 -11.08
CA PHE A 84 -4.97 13.64 -12.30
C PHE A 84 -5.41 12.78 -13.48
N ASP A 85 -5.12 13.22 -14.71
CA ASP A 85 -5.41 12.52 -15.96
C ASP A 85 -4.49 11.29 -16.09
N MET A 86 -5.06 10.08 -16.13
CA MET A 86 -4.35 8.80 -16.17
C MET A 86 -4.17 8.22 -17.57
N ASP A 87 -4.65 8.88 -18.64
CA ASP A 87 -4.62 8.36 -20.03
C ASP A 87 -5.14 6.89 -20.10
N SER A 88 -6.24 6.60 -19.41
CA SER A 88 -6.87 5.28 -19.40
C SER A 88 -8.32 5.33 -19.87
N LYS A 89 -8.58 4.63 -20.99
CA LYS A 89 -9.94 4.55 -21.54
C LYS A 89 -10.98 4.03 -20.54
N LEU A 90 -10.61 3.13 -19.63
CA LEU A 90 -11.53 2.64 -18.61
C LEU A 90 -11.91 3.75 -17.63
N ILE A 91 -10.94 4.54 -17.21
CA ILE A 91 -11.11 5.65 -16.26
C ILE A 91 -11.94 6.77 -16.92
N ASP A 92 -11.60 7.12 -18.17
CA ASP A 92 -12.35 8.11 -18.99
C ASP A 92 -13.83 7.70 -19.14
N ASP A 93 -14.09 6.45 -19.53
CA ASP A 93 -15.44 5.92 -19.74
C ASP A 93 -16.28 5.96 -18.43
N LEU A 94 -15.64 5.86 -17.27
CA LEU A 94 -16.29 5.93 -15.96
C LEU A 94 -16.48 7.38 -15.45
N GLY A 95 -15.72 8.34 -15.97
CA GLY A 95 -15.79 9.74 -15.55
C GLY A 95 -15.39 9.97 -14.09
N THR A 96 -14.44 9.17 -13.58
CA THR A 96 -14.01 9.21 -12.18
C THR A 96 -13.00 10.29 -11.88
N GLU A 97 -12.54 11.04 -12.88
CA GLU A 97 -11.52 12.07 -12.70
C GLU A 97 -12.09 13.39 -12.16
N ASP A 98 -11.31 14.03 -11.29
CA ASP A 98 -11.46 15.41 -10.83
C ASP A 98 -10.05 16.02 -10.69
N ILE A 99 -9.59 16.69 -11.75
CA ILE A 99 -8.20 17.05 -11.94
C ILE A 99 -7.77 18.17 -10.99
N LEU A 100 -7.18 17.80 -9.88
CA LEU A 100 -6.55 18.70 -8.90
C LEU A 100 -5.07 18.93 -9.21
N VAL A 101 -4.37 17.89 -9.68
CA VAL A 101 -2.95 17.94 -10.06
C VAL A 101 -2.83 17.87 -11.58
N LYS A 102 -2.58 18.99 -12.22
CA LYS A 102 -2.59 19.10 -13.68
C LYS A 102 -1.44 18.41 -14.38
N ASP A 103 -0.30 18.32 -13.72
CA ASP A 103 0.93 17.70 -14.23
C ASP A 103 1.53 16.81 -13.13
N MET A 104 0.93 15.65 -12.92
CA MET A 104 1.42 14.69 -11.93
C MET A 104 2.79 14.15 -12.29
N PRO A 105 3.10 13.75 -13.54
CA PRO A 105 4.45 13.32 -13.90
C PRO A 105 5.52 14.39 -13.67
N GLY A 106 5.22 15.65 -13.95
CA GLY A 106 6.12 16.77 -13.69
C GLY A 106 6.37 17.00 -12.21
N LEU A 107 5.34 16.86 -11.36
CA LEU A 107 5.47 16.92 -9.92
C LEU A 107 6.35 15.77 -9.39
N ILE A 108 6.09 14.53 -9.82
CA ILE A 108 6.87 13.35 -9.42
C ILE A 108 8.34 13.52 -9.83
N LYS A 109 8.58 13.97 -11.06
CA LYS A 109 9.94 14.27 -11.49
C LYS A 109 10.63 15.30 -10.58
N THR A 110 9.92 16.36 -10.19
CA THR A 110 10.47 17.36 -9.25
C THR A 110 10.81 16.73 -7.91
N LEU A 111 9.95 15.87 -7.38
CA LEU A 111 10.19 15.15 -6.13
C LEU A 111 11.41 14.23 -6.23
N HIS A 112 11.54 13.49 -7.32
CA HIS A 112 12.71 12.64 -7.59
C HIS A 112 14.00 13.46 -7.75
N ASP A 113 13.95 14.66 -8.36
CA ASP A 113 15.10 15.56 -8.46
C ASP A 113 15.60 16.04 -7.06
N HIS A 114 14.78 15.86 -5.99
CA HIS A 114 15.10 16.08 -4.58
C HIS A 114 15.28 14.78 -3.78
N ASP A 115 15.51 13.65 -4.45
CA ASP A 115 15.69 12.32 -3.83
C ASP A 115 14.49 11.88 -2.94
N ILE A 116 13.27 12.32 -3.27
CA ILE A 116 12.05 12.01 -2.52
C ILE A 116 11.31 10.84 -3.17
N TYR A 117 11.07 9.78 -2.41
CA TYR A 117 10.26 8.62 -2.79
C TYR A 117 8.76 8.95 -2.78
N VAL A 118 8.03 8.59 -3.84
CA VAL A 118 6.66 9.06 -4.04
C VAL A 118 5.68 7.89 -4.03
N ILE A 119 4.80 7.85 -3.02
CA ILE A 119 3.80 6.80 -2.80
C ILE A 119 2.43 7.31 -3.23
N ALA A 120 1.74 6.57 -4.11
CA ALA A 120 0.38 6.87 -4.52
C ALA A 120 -0.63 6.27 -3.54
N ARG A 121 -1.34 7.09 -2.76
CA ARG A 121 -2.44 6.61 -1.92
C ARG A 121 -3.73 6.50 -2.74
N CYS A 122 -4.29 5.29 -2.81
CA CYS A 122 -5.50 4.98 -3.56
C CYS A 122 -6.56 4.40 -2.62
N VAL A 123 -7.67 5.10 -2.43
CA VAL A 123 -8.83 4.59 -1.69
C VAL A 123 -9.48 3.47 -2.48
N ALA A 124 -9.50 2.25 -1.92
CA ALA A 124 -9.96 1.06 -2.63
C ALA A 124 -11.49 0.93 -2.63
N PHE A 125 -12.09 0.45 -1.54
CA PHE A 125 -13.49 0.01 -1.57
C PHE A 125 -14.50 1.04 -1.08
N ARG A 126 -14.08 2.10 -0.40
CA ARG A 126 -14.97 3.22 -0.11
C ARG A 126 -15.05 4.12 -1.34
N ASP A 127 -16.19 4.14 -2.02
CA ASP A 127 -16.35 4.90 -3.25
C ASP A 127 -17.81 5.39 -3.39
N PRO A 128 -18.08 6.60 -2.91
CA PRO A 128 -19.43 7.17 -2.99
C PRO A 128 -19.79 7.70 -4.37
N PHE A 129 -18.86 7.72 -5.34
CA PHE A 129 -19.13 8.23 -6.69
C PHE A 129 -19.49 7.08 -7.66
N ILE A 130 -18.80 5.94 -7.57
CA ILE A 130 -18.93 4.90 -8.60
C ILE A 130 -20.31 4.21 -8.60
N ASP A 131 -21.10 4.36 -7.55
CA ASP A 131 -22.48 3.83 -7.49
C ASP A 131 -23.42 4.46 -8.49
N GLU A 132 -23.19 5.72 -8.87
CA GLU A 132 -23.96 6.42 -9.91
C GLU A 132 -23.70 5.84 -11.31
N VAL A 133 -22.49 5.30 -11.54
CA VAL A 133 -22.03 4.83 -12.86
C VAL A 133 -22.07 3.31 -12.96
N LYS A 134 -21.75 2.61 -11.88
CA LYS A 134 -21.64 1.15 -11.79
C LYS A 134 -22.32 0.57 -10.55
N PRO A 135 -23.63 0.73 -10.39
CA PRO A 135 -24.38 0.23 -9.23
C PRO A 135 -24.26 -1.29 -9.04
N GLU A 136 -23.93 -2.04 -10.10
CA GLU A 136 -23.67 -3.48 -10.06
C GLU A 136 -22.33 -3.84 -9.38
N TRP A 137 -21.40 -2.88 -9.24
CA TRP A 137 -20.13 -3.08 -8.54
C TRP A 137 -20.26 -2.96 -7.03
N MET A 138 -21.36 -2.35 -6.56
CA MET A 138 -21.52 -1.99 -5.16
C MET A 138 -21.82 -3.19 -4.27
N LEU A 139 -21.41 -3.06 -3.01
CA LEU A 139 -21.78 -4.00 -1.95
C LEU A 139 -23.31 -3.97 -1.78
N LYS A 140 -23.92 -5.14 -1.78
CA LYS A 140 -25.39 -5.29 -1.67
C LYS A 140 -25.79 -5.80 -0.29
N THR A 141 -26.92 -5.33 0.19
CA THR A 141 -27.60 -5.91 1.33
C THR A 141 -28.13 -7.31 1.01
N ALA A 142 -28.51 -8.06 2.02
CA ALA A 142 -29.18 -9.36 1.84
C ALA A 142 -30.51 -9.26 1.05
N ALA A 143 -31.12 -8.08 1.01
CA ALA A 143 -32.34 -7.79 0.21
C ALA A 143 -32.02 -7.41 -1.25
N GLY A 144 -30.74 -7.16 -1.58
CA GLY A 144 -30.31 -6.81 -2.93
C GLY A 144 -30.14 -5.30 -3.17
N ASP A 145 -30.45 -4.45 -2.19
CA ASP A 145 -30.24 -3.01 -2.25
C ASP A 145 -28.73 -2.67 -2.09
N ILE A 146 -28.31 -1.49 -2.54
CA ILE A 146 -26.94 -1.01 -2.27
C ILE A 146 -26.79 -0.81 -0.76
N TYR A 147 -25.69 -1.36 -0.20
CA TYR A 147 -25.37 -1.17 1.21
C TYR A 147 -24.81 0.24 1.44
N GLU A 148 -25.38 0.93 2.42
CA GLU A 148 -24.93 2.23 2.90
C GLU A 148 -24.44 2.10 4.36
N ASP A 149 -23.30 2.66 4.68
CA ASP A 149 -22.77 2.66 6.03
C ASP A 149 -23.44 3.72 6.93
N ASN A 150 -23.12 3.72 8.22
CA ASN A 150 -23.71 4.63 9.21
C ASN A 150 -23.41 6.13 8.94
N LYS A 151 -22.56 6.44 7.96
CA LYS A 151 -22.22 7.81 7.55
C LYS A 151 -22.81 8.18 6.20
N GLY A 152 -23.60 7.29 5.60
CA GLY A 152 -24.21 7.50 4.29
C GLY A 152 -23.27 7.23 3.11
N PHE A 153 -22.22 6.45 3.30
CA PHE A 153 -21.30 6.12 2.20
C PHE A 153 -21.56 4.73 1.64
N ASN A 154 -21.47 4.65 0.32
CA ASN A 154 -21.54 3.41 -0.44
C ASN A 154 -20.15 2.78 -0.59
N TRP A 155 -20.12 1.47 -0.80
CA TRP A 155 -18.89 0.70 -0.81
C TRP A 155 -18.88 -0.26 -2.00
N ILE A 156 -17.75 -0.35 -2.70
CA ILE A 156 -17.50 -1.36 -3.72
C ILE A 156 -17.47 -2.75 -3.06
N ASN A 157 -18.05 -3.73 -3.75
CA ASN A 157 -17.95 -5.14 -3.36
C ASN A 157 -16.57 -5.70 -3.70
N PRO A 158 -15.74 -6.06 -2.71
CA PRO A 158 -14.40 -6.61 -2.95
C PRO A 158 -14.37 -7.90 -3.77
N GLN A 159 -15.52 -8.55 -4.00
CA GLN A 159 -15.63 -9.75 -4.83
C GLN A 159 -16.01 -9.45 -6.29
N ASN A 160 -16.38 -8.21 -6.63
CA ASN A 160 -16.71 -7.83 -7.99
C ASN A 160 -15.45 -7.80 -8.87
N ALA A 161 -15.43 -8.57 -9.96
CA ALA A 161 -14.23 -8.73 -10.79
C ALA A 161 -13.90 -7.46 -11.59
N GLU A 162 -14.91 -6.76 -12.12
CA GLU A 162 -14.71 -5.53 -12.90
C GLU A 162 -14.21 -4.39 -12.01
N ALA A 163 -14.79 -4.28 -10.79
CA ALA A 163 -14.34 -3.28 -9.82
C ALA A 163 -12.90 -3.51 -9.34
N LYS A 164 -12.49 -4.77 -9.19
CA LYS A 164 -11.08 -5.09 -8.88
C LYS A 164 -10.15 -4.70 -10.02
N GLU A 165 -10.53 -4.99 -11.27
CA GLU A 165 -9.73 -4.59 -12.43
C GLU A 165 -9.63 -3.05 -12.54
N TYR A 166 -10.72 -2.32 -12.27
CA TYR A 166 -10.68 -0.85 -12.18
C TYR A 166 -9.66 -0.36 -11.14
N LEU A 167 -9.64 -0.94 -9.93
CA LEU A 167 -8.67 -0.54 -8.91
C LEU A 167 -7.22 -0.87 -9.31
N ILE A 168 -7.01 -2.00 -10.00
CA ILE A 168 -5.69 -2.36 -10.55
C ILE A 168 -5.29 -1.41 -11.68
N GLU A 169 -6.24 -1.00 -12.52
CA GLU A 169 -5.98 -0.03 -13.58
C GLU A 169 -5.58 1.35 -13.02
N VAL A 170 -6.23 1.80 -11.94
CA VAL A 170 -5.79 3.01 -11.21
C VAL A 170 -4.33 2.89 -10.74
N ALA A 171 -3.96 1.72 -10.20
CA ALA A 171 -2.57 1.48 -9.79
C ALA A 171 -1.58 1.50 -10.97
N ARG A 172 -1.97 0.97 -12.13
CA ARG A 172 -1.17 1.06 -13.37
C ARG A 172 -1.01 2.49 -13.85
N GLY A 173 -2.08 3.29 -13.76
CA GLY A 173 -2.03 4.73 -14.06
C GLY A 173 -1.03 5.47 -13.15
N CYS A 174 -0.97 5.10 -11.87
CA CYS A 174 0.05 5.62 -10.94
C CYS A 174 1.47 5.24 -11.39
N HIS A 175 1.68 3.97 -11.74
CA HIS A 175 2.99 3.50 -12.24
C HIS A 175 3.39 4.25 -13.52
N ALA A 176 2.49 4.40 -14.47
CA ALA A 176 2.73 5.13 -15.71
C ALA A 176 3.07 6.62 -15.49
N ALA A 177 2.50 7.23 -14.43
CA ALA A 177 2.82 8.60 -14.03
C ALA A 177 4.18 8.75 -13.34
N GLY A 178 4.80 7.64 -12.92
CA GLY A 178 6.14 7.61 -12.31
C GLY A 178 6.18 7.44 -10.80
N PHE A 179 5.05 7.17 -10.13
CA PHE A 179 5.05 6.81 -8.71
C PHE A 179 5.92 5.59 -8.44
N ASP A 180 6.59 5.57 -7.30
CA ASP A 180 7.47 4.48 -6.89
C ASP A 180 6.72 3.32 -6.26
N GLU A 181 5.55 3.58 -5.64
CA GLU A 181 4.75 2.61 -4.90
C GLU A 181 3.26 2.98 -4.94
N VAL A 182 2.38 1.98 -4.94
CA VAL A 182 0.94 2.17 -4.69
C VAL A 182 0.59 1.68 -3.28
N GLN A 183 -0.13 2.53 -2.55
CA GLN A 183 -0.66 2.24 -1.23
C GLN A 183 -2.18 2.22 -1.27
N TYR A 184 -2.80 1.06 -1.04
CA TYR A 184 -4.25 0.97 -0.93
C TYR A 184 -4.72 1.28 0.49
N ASP A 185 -5.50 2.35 0.62
CA ASP A 185 -6.29 2.62 1.82
C ASP A 185 -7.75 2.15 1.63
N TYR A 186 -8.52 2.06 2.71
CA TYR A 186 -9.87 1.50 2.69
C TYR A 186 -9.96 0.14 1.97
N VAL A 187 -8.89 -0.63 2.01
CA VAL A 187 -8.83 -2.03 1.53
C VAL A 187 -9.49 -2.94 2.57
N ARG A 188 -10.79 -2.70 2.79
CA ARG A 188 -11.58 -3.27 3.87
C ARG A 188 -13.08 -3.15 3.65
N PHE A 189 -13.87 -3.84 4.48
CA PHE A 189 -15.29 -3.60 4.62
C PHE A 189 -15.58 -2.40 5.54
N PRO A 190 -16.80 -1.80 5.48
CA PRO A 190 -17.21 -0.74 6.38
C PRO A 190 -17.17 -1.18 7.85
N THR A 191 -16.87 -0.23 8.75
CA THR A 191 -16.98 -0.46 10.19
C THR A 191 -18.44 -0.60 10.61
N GLY A 192 -18.72 -1.49 11.57
CA GLY A 192 -20.07 -1.69 12.06
C GLY A 192 -20.95 -2.62 11.20
N ILE A 193 -20.46 -3.07 10.03
CA ILE A 193 -21.18 -4.03 9.19
C ILE A 193 -21.35 -5.38 9.91
N LYS A 194 -22.53 -5.95 9.83
CA LYS A 194 -22.86 -7.24 10.43
C LYS A 194 -23.01 -8.32 9.35
N GLU A 195 -23.05 -9.58 9.78
CA GLU A 195 -23.22 -10.72 8.88
C GLU A 195 -24.61 -10.68 8.20
N GLU A 196 -25.64 -10.36 8.96
CA GLU A 196 -27.02 -10.26 8.48
C GLU A 196 -27.23 -9.16 7.44
N ASP A 197 -26.40 -8.08 7.47
CA ASP A 197 -26.55 -6.96 6.56
C ASP A 197 -26.26 -7.36 5.11
N ILE A 198 -25.26 -8.18 4.89
CA ILE A 198 -24.77 -8.55 3.56
C ILE A 198 -24.71 -10.07 3.31
N GLY A 199 -25.15 -10.89 4.26
CA GLY A 199 -25.07 -12.35 4.16
C GLY A 199 -23.64 -12.92 4.14
N MET A 200 -22.66 -12.18 4.67
CA MET A 200 -21.24 -12.58 4.66
C MET A 200 -20.63 -12.48 6.06
N ASN A 201 -20.14 -13.61 6.57
CA ASN A 201 -19.47 -13.68 7.87
C ASN A 201 -18.04 -13.12 7.82
N GLY A 202 -17.42 -12.96 8.99
CA GLY A 202 -16.07 -12.40 9.10
C GLY A 202 -14.99 -13.19 8.36
N TYR A 203 -15.12 -14.51 8.25
CA TYR A 203 -14.19 -15.32 7.43
C TYR A 203 -14.34 -14.99 5.95
N GLY A 204 -15.56 -14.89 5.43
CA GLY A 204 -15.82 -14.49 4.06
C GLY A 204 -15.25 -13.11 3.74
N ARG A 205 -15.43 -12.15 4.64
CA ARG A 205 -14.88 -10.79 4.47
C ARG A 205 -13.35 -10.79 4.41
N ARG A 206 -12.68 -11.48 5.34
CA ARG A 206 -11.21 -11.60 5.32
C ARG A 206 -10.71 -12.26 4.03
N HIS A 207 -11.36 -13.33 3.60
CA HIS A 207 -10.99 -14.02 2.37
C HIS A 207 -11.19 -13.14 1.12
N ALA A 208 -12.25 -12.32 1.07
CA ALA A 208 -12.50 -11.41 -0.04
C ALA A 208 -11.40 -10.33 -0.15
N ILE A 209 -10.99 -9.73 0.97
CA ILE A 209 -9.93 -8.72 1.00
C ILE A 209 -8.57 -9.34 0.62
N VAL A 210 -8.18 -10.44 1.26
CA VAL A 210 -6.90 -11.11 0.95
C VAL A 210 -6.83 -11.54 -0.51
N ARG A 211 -7.94 -12.01 -1.08
CA ARG A 211 -8.00 -12.39 -2.49
C ARG A 211 -7.79 -11.19 -3.42
N PHE A 212 -8.42 -10.04 -3.14
CA PHE A 212 -8.18 -8.82 -3.91
C PHE A 212 -6.71 -8.41 -3.85
N VAL A 213 -6.14 -8.35 -2.65
CA VAL A 213 -4.74 -7.96 -2.46
C VAL A 213 -3.79 -8.90 -3.21
N MET A 214 -4.03 -10.21 -3.14
CA MET A 214 -3.26 -11.21 -3.90
C MET A 214 -3.37 -10.99 -5.43
N GLU A 215 -4.55 -10.67 -5.94
CA GLU A 215 -4.77 -10.40 -7.37
C GLU A 215 -4.06 -9.10 -7.79
N ALA A 216 -4.17 -8.03 -6.98
CA ALA A 216 -3.50 -6.75 -7.21
C ALA A 216 -1.97 -6.90 -7.15
N HIS A 217 -1.43 -7.52 -6.11
CA HIS A 217 0.00 -7.81 -5.98
C HIS A 217 0.54 -8.58 -7.19
N ASN A 218 -0.14 -9.67 -7.60
CA ASN A 218 0.31 -10.45 -8.76
C ASN A 218 0.27 -9.66 -10.10
N ALA A 219 -0.61 -8.67 -10.21
CA ALA A 219 -0.66 -7.78 -11.37
C ALA A 219 0.50 -6.78 -11.35
N LEU A 220 0.69 -6.09 -10.22
CA LEU A 220 1.67 -5.02 -10.05
C LEU A 220 3.12 -5.52 -10.03
N MET A 221 3.38 -6.70 -9.47
CA MET A 221 4.70 -7.34 -9.48
C MET A 221 5.23 -7.60 -10.90
N ARG A 222 4.36 -7.81 -11.88
CA ARG A 222 4.77 -7.97 -13.29
C ARG A 222 5.25 -6.67 -13.91
N GLU A 223 4.93 -5.57 -13.28
CA GLU A 223 5.24 -4.20 -13.71
C GLU A 223 6.29 -3.56 -12.79
N ASN A 224 6.88 -4.34 -11.87
CA ASN A 224 7.85 -3.89 -10.86
C ASN A 224 7.32 -2.73 -10.01
N MET A 225 6.01 -2.74 -9.70
CA MET A 225 5.35 -1.74 -8.89
C MET A 225 5.11 -2.28 -7.48
N PRO A 226 5.80 -1.80 -6.44
CA PRO A 226 5.57 -2.18 -5.07
C PRO A 226 4.15 -1.82 -4.60
N LEU A 227 3.58 -2.70 -3.76
CA LEU A 227 2.26 -2.53 -3.17
C LEU A 227 2.37 -2.44 -1.66
N SER A 228 1.76 -1.40 -1.07
CA SER A 228 1.55 -1.32 0.36
C SER A 228 0.06 -1.20 0.73
N LEU A 229 -0.25 -1.47 1.99
CA LEU A 229 -1.64 -1.51 2.47
C LEU A 229 -1.79 -0.73 3.77
N ASP A 230 -2.76 0.18 3.80
CA ASP A 230 -3.20 0.81 5.03
C ASP A 230 -4.16 -0.12 5.78
N VAL A 231 -3.82 -0.47 6.99
CA VAL A 231 -4.61 -1.37 7.82
C VAL A 231 -4.94 -0.73 9.17
N PHE A 232 -6.09 -1.07 9.71
CA PHE A 232 -6.46 -0.56 11.03
C PHE A 232 -5.51 -1.09 12.10
N GLY A 233 -4.99 -0.20 12.95
CA GLY A 233 -4.16 -0.58 14.08
C GLY A 233 -4.85 -1.57 15.01
N THR A 234 -6.17 -1.44 15.23
CA THR A 234 -6.95 -2.37 16.06
C THR A 234 -7.13 -3.75 15.42
N ALA A 235 -7.07 -3.87 14.08
CA ALA A 235 -7.16 -5.16 13.39
C ALA A 235 -5.93 -6.06 13.61
N ILE A 236 -4.83 -5.50 14.09
CA ILE A 236 -3.60 -6.28 14.38
C ILE A 236 -3.88 -7.36 15.43
N ASN A 237 -4.50 -7.00 16.56
CA ASN A 237 -4.70 -7.90 17.70
C ASN A 237 -6.17 -8.20 18.04
N SER A 238 -7.12 -7.41 17.52
CA SER A 238 -8.55 -7.59 17.73
C SER A 238 -9.15 -8.54 16.70
N LYS A 239 -9.49 -9.75 17.07
CA LYS A 239 -10.21 -10.69 16.19
C LYS A 239 -11.61 -10.17 15.79
N VAL A 240 -12.21 -9.34 16.62
CA VAL A 240 -13.53 -8.74 16.35
C VAL A 240 -13.39 -7.74 15.21
N ASP A 241 -12.49 -6.77 15.35
CA ASP A 241 -12.27 -5.73 14.33
C ASP A 241 -11.79 -6.34 13.02
N ARG A 242 -10.83 -7.28 13.09
CA ARG A 242 -10.36 -8.06 11.94
C ARG A 242 -11.49 -8.71 11.16
N ASN A 243 -12.46 -9.33 11.86
CA ASN A 243 -13.62 -9.96 11.24
C ASN A 243 -14.63 -8.96 10.69
N ILE A 244 -14.80 -7.80 11.34
CA ILE A 244 -15.69 -6.73 10.86
C ILE A 244 -15.15 -6.15 9.56
N VAL A 245 -13.92 -5.66 9.57
CA VAL A 245 -13.35 -4.95 8.43
C VAL A 245 -12.75 -5.88 7.37
N GLY A 246 -12.54 -7.15 7.67
CA GLY A 246 -11.97 -8.12 6.75
C GLY A 246 -10.44 -8.03 6.58
N GLN A 247 -9.75 -7.24 7.41
CA GLN A 247 -8.29 -7.11 7.35
C GLN A 247 -7.61 -8.18 8.20
N ASP A 248 -7.19 -9.27 7.58
CA ASP A 248 -6.37 -10.30 8.23
C ASP A 248 -4.90 -9.91 8.14
N TYR A 249 -4.39 -9.26 9.19
CA TYR A 249 -3.07 -8.65 9.22
C TYR A 249 -1.95 -9.61 8.79
N ALA A 250 -1.94 -10.80 9.38
CA ALA A 250 -0.93 -11.80 9.08
C ALA A 250 -1.05 -12.37 7.66
N TRP A 251 -2.25 -12.56 7.13
CA TRP A 251 -2.42 -13.03 5.77
C TRP A 251 -2.13 -11.95 4.74
N LEU A 252 -2.49 -10.70 5.01
CA LEU A 252 -2.19 -9.57 4.12
C LEU A 252 -0.68 -9.40 3.94
N SER A 253 0.13 -9.59 5.00
CA SER A 253 1.59 -9.51 4.93
C SER A 253 2.25 -10.48 3.95
N MET A 254 1.51 -11.44 3.43
CA MET A 254 2.00 -12.42 2.45
C MET A 254 1.85 -11.95 0.99
N TYR A 255 1.18 -10.81 0.77
CA TYR A 255 0.77 -10.34 -0.55
C TYR A 255 0.94 -8.83 -0.75
N CYS A 256 1.89 -8.23 -0.06
CA CYS A 256 2.32 -6.84 -0.25
C CYS A 256 3.76 -6.69 0.22
N GLU A 257 4.43 -5.62 -0.18
CA GLU A 257 5.79 -5.29 0.23
C GLU A 257 5.80 -4.63 1.60
N TYR A 258 4.78 -3.79 1.90
CA TYR A 258 4.66 -3.13 3.20
C TYR A 258 3.24 -3.20 3.74
N LEU A 259 3.14 -3.43 5.06
CA LEU A 259 1.94 -3.12 5.84
C LEU A 259 2.16 -1.79 6.55
N SER A 260 1.21 -0.88 6.36
CA SER A 260 1.19 0.44 7.00
C SER A 260 0.03 0.51 8.01
N PRO A 261 0.20 -0.05 9.23
CA PRO A 261 -0.85 0.00 10.22
C PRO A 261 -1.04 1.44 10.74
N MET A 262 -2.29 1.89 10.78
CA MET A 262 -2.70 3.18 11.33
C MET A 262 -2.75 3.07 12.86
N ILE A 263 -1.61 3.21 13.51
CA ILE A 263 -1.46 3.01 14.95
C ILE A 263 -1.54 4.31 15.75
N TYR A 264 -2.44 5.22 15.33
CA TYR A 264 -2.65 6.51 16.01
C TYR A 264 -3.09 6.31 17.46
N PRO A 265 -2.38 6.85 18.47
CA PRO A 265 -2.76 6.72 19.87
C PRO A 265 -4.21 7.13 20.16
N SER A 266 -4.71 8.18 19.50
CA SER A 266 -6.09 8.67 19.63
C SER A 266 -7.18 7.70 19.11
N HIS A 267 -6.81 6.68 18.35
CA HIS A 267 -7.75 5.73 17.75
C HIS A 267 -7.90 4.42 18.56
N TYR A 268 -7.16 4.30 19.64
CA TYR A 268 -7.28 3.17 20.55
C TYR A 268 -8.25 3.47 21.71
N TYR A 269 -8.99 2.44 22.11
CA TYR A 269 -9.91 2.55 23.22
C TYR A 269 -9.19 2.66 24.56
N GLU A 270 -9.87 3.23 25.55
CA GLU A 270 -9.46 3.22 26.95
C GLU A 270 -9.13 1.80 27.41
N GLY A 271 -8.00 1.61 28.07
CA GLY A 271 -7.49 0.31 28.50
C GLY A 271 -6.67 -0.45 27.44
N SER A 272 -6.61 0.02 26.20
CA SER A 272 -5.76 -0.60 25.16
C SER A 272 -4.29 -0.56 25.60
N MET A 273 -3.55 -1.65 25.36
CA MET A 273 -2.15 -1.82 25.81
C MET A 273 -1.93 -1.59 27.32
N GLY A 274 -3.00 -1.64 28.13
CA GLY A 274 -2.97 -1.34 29.56
C GLY A 274 -2.92 0.15 29.91
N LEU A 275 -3.17 1.03 28.94
CA LEU A 275 -3.16 2.48 29.10
C LEU A 275 -4.58 3.01 29.33
N ASP A 276 -4.77 3.82 30.37
CA ASP A 276 -6.09 4.42 30.64
C ASP A 276 -6.61 5.22 29.44
N TYR A 277 -5.75 6.08 28.88
CA TYR A 277 -6.03 6.90 27.70
C TYR A 277 -4.83 6.89 26.77
N PRO A 278 -4.77 6.01 25.76
CA PRO A 278 -3.59 5.84 24.92
C PRO A 278 -3.04 7.13 24.30
N ASP A 279 -3.92 8.09 23.95
CA ASP A 279 -3.51 9.38 23.38
C ASP A 279 -2.61 10.21 24.31
N LEU A 280 -2.63 9.95 25.62
CA LEU A 280 -1.75 10.62 26.59
C LEU A 280 -0.33 10.04 26.63
N TYR A 281 -0.13 8.85 26.04
CA TYR A 281 1.09 8.06 26.15
C TYR A 281 1.59 7.63 24.75
N PRO A 282 2.05 8.59 23.91
CA PRO A 282 2.37 8.31 22.51
C PRO A 282 3.44 7.23 22.33
N TYR A 283 4.49 7.22 23.16
CA TYR A 283 5.53 6.17 23.08
C TYR A 283 4.96 4.79 23.41
N GLU A 284 4.30 4.66 24.57
CA GLU A 284 3.79 3.37 25.05
C GLU A 284 2.69 2.79 24.15
N ALA A 285 1.87 3.66 23.55
CA ALA A 285 0.84 3.25 22.61
C ALA A 285 1.46 2.66 21.32
N ILE A 286 2.47 3.32 20.76
CA ILE A 286 3.18 2.83 19.58
C ILE A 286 3.99 1.56 19.91
N ASP A 287 4.74 1.55 21.01
CA ASP A 287 5.50 0.38 21.48
C ASP A 287 4.60 -0.85 21.63
N GLY A 288 3.43 -0.68 22.26
CA GLY A 288 2.45 -1.75 22.41
C GLY A 288 1.89 -2.26 21.08
N ALA A 289 1.57 -1.35 20.16
CA ALA A 289 1.05 -1.69 18.84
C ALA A 289 2.09 -2.43 17.98
N MET A 290 3.36 -1.99 18.00
CA MET A 290 4.45 -2.65 17.29
C MET A 290 4.71 -4.06 17.82
N LYS A 291 4.67 -4.27 19.14
CA LYS A 291 4.76 -5.61 19.75
C LYS A 291 3.61 -6.51 19.34
N TYR A 292 2.38 -5.99 19.24
CA TYR A 292 1.26 -6.76 18.70
C TYR A 292 1.47 -7.13 17.23
N SER A 293 1.99 -6.21 16.42
CA SER A 293 2.35 -6.44 15.01
C SER A 293 3.35 -7.59 14.89
N GLU A 294 4.47 -7.52 15.60
CA GLU A 294 5.49 -8.56 15.59
C GLU A 294 4.92 -9.93 15.99
N ALA A 295 4.10 -9.96 17.06
CA ALA A 295 3.50 -11.20 17.54
C ALA A 295 2.53 -11.81 16.52
N GLU A 296 1.71 -10.98 15.86
CA GLU A 296 0.76 -11.44 14.85
C GLU A 296 1.45 -11.93 13.58
N LEU A 297 2.48 -11.23 13.11
CA LEU A 297 3.27 -11.64 11.94
C LEU A 297 3.95 -12.99 12.13
N LYS A 298 4.38 -13.32 13.35
CA LYS A 298 4.94 -14.64 13.69
C LYS A 298 3.94 -15.81 13.60
N THR A 299 2.63 -15.52 13.46
CA THR A 299 1.59 -16.58 13.34
C THR A 299 1.54 -17.23 11.97
N VAL A 300 2.12 -16.59 10.94
CA VAL A 300 2.21 -17.12 9.58
C VAL A 300 3.67 -17.31 9.18
N ASN A 301 3.90 -18.35 8.36
CA ASN A 301 5.22 -18.57 7.76
C ASN A 301 5.08 -18.42 6.24
N PRO A 302 5.84 -17.53 5.61
CA PRO A 302 5.93 -17.46 4.16
C PRO A 302 6.33 -18.82 3.57
N ARG A 303 5.68 -19.22 2.48
CA ARG A 303 6.02 -20.47 1.77
C ARG A 303 6.73 -20.15 0.46
N GLY A 304 7.79 -20.91 0.17
CA GLY A 304 8.60 -20.74 -1.04
C GLY A 304 9.51 -19.52 -0.94
N ASP A 305 9.59 -18.78 -2.03
CA ASP A 305 10.47 -17.61 -2.16
C ASP A 305 9.80 -16.29 -1.68
N ARG A 306 8.63 -16.39 -1.05
CA ARG A 306 7.91 -15.19 -0.55
C ARG A 306 8.56 -14.68 0.72
N THR A 307 8.81 -13.38 0.76
CA THR A 307 9.13 -12.63 1.97
C THR A 307 7.85 -12.12 2.61
N GLN A 308 7.87 -11.92 3.91
CA GLN A 308 6.78 -11.28 4.63
C GLN A 308 6.96 -9.77 4.49
N ALA A 309 5.84 -9.03 4.40
CA ALA A 309 5.85 -7.58 4.29
C ALA A 309 6.64 -6.91 5.41
N GLY A 310 7.37 -5.86 5.08
CA GLY A 310 7.90 -4.90 6.04
C GLY A 310 6.76 -4.15 6.76
N VAL A 311 7.03 -3.63 7.95
CA VAL A 311 6.05 -2.82 8.70
C VAL A 311 6.49 -1.37 8.70
N ARG A 312 5.66 -0.50 8.11
CA ARG A 312 5.88 0.94 8.01
C ARG A 312 4.63 1.67 8.53
N PRO A 313 4.54 1.88 9.86
CA PRO A 313 3.32 2.38 10.47
C PRO A 313 3.03 3.85 10.13
N TRP A 314 1.74 4.17 10.08
CA TRP A 314 1.25 5.52 10.15
C TRP A 314 1.25 6.02 11.60
N LEU A 315 1.91 7.14 11.86
CA LEU A 315 2.02 7.79 13.16
C LEU A 315 1.19 9.08 13.20
N GLN A 316 0.76 9.48 14.38
CA GLN A 316 -0.10 10.63 14.59
C GLN A 316 0.69 11.94 14.59
N GLY A 317 0.44 12.80 13.59
CA GLY A 317 1.00 14.16 13.48
C GLY A 317 0.01 15.27 13.83
N PHE A 318 -1.12 14.95 14.47
CA PHE A 318 -2.20 15.89 14.78
C PHE A 318 -2.66 15.78 16.23
N THR A 319 -3.29 16.85 16.77
CA THR A 319 -3.92 16.84 18.09
C THR A 319 -5.39 16.41 17.99
N ALA A 320 -5.77 15.33 18.70
CA ALA A 320 -7.12 14.79 18.72
C ALA A 320 -8.03 15.52 19.73
N SER A 321 -8.21 16.83 19.56
CA SER A 321 -8.95 17.71 20.50
C SER A 321 -10.44 17.38 20.66
N TYR A 322 -10.98 16.47 19.84
CA TYR A 322 -12.33 15.93 19.98
C TYR A 322 -12.46 14.88 21.10
N LEU A 323 -11.34 14.36 21.60
CA LEU A 323 -11.34 13.45 22.75
C LEU A 323 -11.47 14.24 24.05
N LYS A 324 -12.08 13.63 25.06
CA LYS A 324 -12.18 14.21 26.40
C LYS A 324 -10.83 14.30 27.09
N ASN A 325 -10.03 13.24 26.95
CA ASN A 325 -8.69 13.14 27.52
C ASN A 325 -7.71 12.99 26.32
N TYR A 326 -7.14 14.10 25.90
CA TYR A 326 -6.18 14.16 24.81
C TYR A 326 -4.89 14.89 25.21
N ARG A 327 -3.84 14.61 24.45
CA ARG A 327 -2.57 15.32 24.56
C ARG A 327 -2.40 16.24 23.33
N THR A 328 -1.78 17.41 23.54
CA THR A 328 -1.35 18.23 22.41
C THR A 328 -0.13 17.56 21.76
N TYR A 329 -0.21 17.28 20.48
CA TYR A 329 0.86 16.67 19.71
C TYR A 329 1.76 17.74 19.11
N GLY A 330 2.96 17.86 19.65
CA GLY A 330 4.05 18.72 19.21
C GLY A 330 5.26 17.88 18.80
N VAL A 331 6.43 18.52 18.82
CA VAL A 331 7.70 17.90 18.46
C VAL A 331 8.01 16.66 19.33
N GLU A 332 7.82 16.76 20.64
CA GLU A 332 8.17 15.69 21.58
C GLU A 332 7.27 14.46 21.41
N GLU A 333 5.99 14.65 21.14
CA GLU A 333 5.04 13.55 20.93
C GLU A 333 5.31 12.81 19.61
N VAL A 334 5.71 13.54 18.55
CA VAL A 334 6.12 12.92 17.29
C VAL A 334 7.43 12.17 17.47
N LYS A 335 8.45 12.76 18.10
CA LYS A 335 9.72 12.08 18.42
C LYS A 335 9.52 10.83 19.27
N ALA A 336 8.61 10.88 20.26
CA ALA A 336 8.32 9.74 21.12
C ALA A 336 7.74 8.55 20.30
N GLN A 337 6.86 8.81 19.34
CA GLN A 337 6.31 7.79 18.45
C GLN A 337 7.39 7.20 17.55
N ILE A 338 8.19 8.02 16.88
CA ILE A 338 9.32 7.58 16.04
C ILE A 338 10.29 6.72 16.84
N LYS A 339 10.65 7.18 18.06
CA LYS A 339 11.52 6.39 18.94
C LYS A 339 10.93 5.02 19.25
N ALA A 340 9.62 4.92 19.52
CA ALA A 340 8.99 3.64 19.81
C ALA A 340 9.02 2.68 18.61
N VAL A 341 8.86 3.19 17.37
CA VAL A 341 9.04 2.39 16.15
C VAL A 341 10.47 1.85 16.06
N ASN A 342 11.47 2.71 16.24
CA ASN A 342 12.89 2.34 16.16
C ASN A 342 13.29 1.33 17.25
N ASP A 343 12.81 1.52 18.49
CA ASP A 343 13.08 0.60 19.61
C ASP A 343 12.46 -0.80 19.37
N ASN A 344 11.46 -0.92 18.48
CA ASN A 344 10.87 -2.19 18.05
C ASN A 344 11.47 -2.75 16.74
N GLY A 345 12.60 -2.20 16.29
CA GLY A 345 13.39 -2.75 15.18
C GLY A 345 12.88 -2.43 13.79
N SER A 346 11.95 -1.47 13.65
CA SER A 346 11.61 -0.83 12.37
C SER A 346 12.23 0.56 12.34
N ASP A 347 12.74 0.97 11.19
CA ASP A 347 13.28 2.30 10.95
C ASP A 347 12.46 3.10 9.94
N SER A 348 11.35 2.53 9.46
CA SER A 348 10.45 3.15 8.47
C SER A 348 9.11 3.51 9.10
N TRP A 349 8.60 4.70 8.77
CA TRP A 349 7.34 5.23 9.29
C TRP A 349 6.78 6.34 8.38
N ILE A 350 5.49 6.65 8.54
CA ILE A 350 4.82 7.73 7.83
C ILE A 350 4.03 8.57 8.86
N ILE A 351 4.10 9.89 8.76
CA ILE A 351 3.32 10.80 9.62
C ILE A 351 2.03 11.21 8.91
N TRP A 352 0.91 10.98 9.58
CA TRP A 352 -0.39 11.45 9.15
C TRP A 352 -0.76 12.77 9.80
N ASN A 353 -1.00 13.79 8.98
CA ASN A 353 -1.67 15.03 9.38
C ASN A 353 -2.60 15.48 8.27
N PRO A 354 -3.94 15.49 8.46
CA PRO A 354 -4.91 15.81 7.40
C PRO A 354 -4.80 17.26 6.90
N SER A 355 -4.15 18.15 7.67
CA SER A 355 -3.91 19.53 7.25
C SER A 355 -2.56 19.74 6.55
N CYS A 356 -1.75 18.69 6.40
CA CYS A 356 -0.38 18.73 5.85
C CYS A 356 0.53 19.75 6.56
N LYS A 357 0.34 19.94 7.87
CA LYS A 357 1.17 20.83 8.71
C LYS A 357 1.97 20.00 9.69
N TYR A 358 3.30 20.09 9.59
CA TYR A 358 4.19 19.19 10.30
C TYR A 358 5.04 19.92 11.32
N GLN A 359 5.43 19.20 12.37
CA GLN A 359 6.40 19.62 13.37
C GLN A 359 7.82 19.33 12.85
N TRP A 360 8.28 20.10 11.86
CA TRP A 360 9.53 19.86 11.14
C TRP A 360 10.75 19.64 12.04
N ASP A 361 10.81 20.31 13.22
CA ASP A 361 11.89 20.11 14.19
C ASP A 361 11.89 18.67 14.81
N ALA A 362 10.81 17.91 14.62
CA ALA A 362 10.78 16.51 15.04
C ALA A 362 11.63 15.62 14.13
N PHE A 363 11.92 16.04 12.91
CA PHE A 363 12.60 15.28 11.86
C PHE A 363 14.04 15.77 11.61
N ARG A 364 14.49 16.79 12.34
CA ARG A 364 15.90 17.24 12.33
C ARG A 364 16.72 16.38 13.28
N GLU A 365 17.93 15.99 12.84
CA GLU A 365 18.94 15.28 13.64
C GLU A 365 19.45 16.11 14.82
#